data_312eab332cf6bb67302a4688632c67c3
#
_entry.id   312eab332cf6bb67302a4688632c67c3
#
_cell.length_a   1.000
_cell.length_b   1.000
_cell.length_c   1.000
_cell.angle_alpha   90.00
_cell.angle_beta   90.00
_cell.angle_gamma   90.00
#
_symmetry.space_group_name_H-M   'P 1'
#
loop_
_entity.id
_entity.type
_entity.pdbx_description
1 polymer ?
#
loop_
_entity_poly.entity_id
_entity_poly.type
_entity_poly.pdbx_seq_one_letter_code
_entity_poly.pdbx_strand_id
1 'polypeptide(L)'
;MNEVIDQALRILQRKSIDGYEIYFNQSSHFDIESKDGKIETLQTSCYLGMAFRILNHQRMGFSYTTSSSPSSSAKQNFSSELDRIIEDAIGSAKATSEDPCFDFAPVLKTSPPPLPIFDETLERISEKAKIEKAKILERSARSVDSEKIKKVRKASYQEVLSRTTLI
;
A
#
# COMPACT_ATOMS: atom_id res chain seq x y z
N MET A 1 -16.43 1.81 -4.17
CA MET A 1 -15.15 1.69 -4.89
C MET A 1 -14.33 2.93 -4.57
N ASN A 2 -13.03 2.97 -4.75
CA ASN A 2 -12.21 4.14 -4.41
C ASN A 2 -12.33 5.19 -5.53
N GLU A 3 -12.62 6.46 -5.18
CA GLU A 3 -12.80 7.56 -6.16
C GLU A 3 -11.64 7.68 -7.16
N VAL A 4 -10.41 7.43 -6.70
CA VAL A 4 -9.21 7.48 -7.56
C VAL A 4 -9.24 6.38 -8.61
N ILE A 5 -9.65 5.17 -8.24
CA ILE A 5 -9.81 4.03 -9.14
C ILE A 5 -10.92 4.32 -10.16
N ASP A 6 -12.06 4.84 -9.70
CA ASP A 6 -13.18 5.17 -10.57
C ASP A 6 -12.81 6.25 -11.59
N GLN A 7 -11.97 7.21 -11.20
CA GLN A 7 -11.45 8.22 -12.11
C GLN A 7 -10.48 7.61 -13.15
N ALA A 8 -9.55 6.76 -12.70
CA ALA A 8 -8.62 6.07 -13.60
C ALA A 8 -9.37 5.23 -14.66
N LEU A 9 -10.40 4.49 -14.23
CA LEU A 9 -11.24 3.72 -15.15
C LEU A 9 -11.93 4.59 -16.19
N ARG A 10 -12.49 5.75 -15.78
CA ARG A 10 -13.12 6.70 -16.73
C ARG A 10 -12.12 7.25 -17.74
N ILE A 11 -10.87 7.48 -17.36
CA ILE A 11 -9.83 7.93 -18.28
C ILE A 11 -9.46 6.81 -19.25
N LEU A 12 -9.15 5.61 -18.76
CA LEU A 12 -8.76 4.46 -19.58
C LEU A 12 -9.82 4.06 -20.60
N GLN A 13 -11.10 4.09 -20.23
CA GLN A 13 -12.23 3.80 -21.13
C GLN A 13 -12.34 4.74 -22.34
N ARG A 14 -11.69 5.91 -22.30
CA ARG A 14 -11.65 6.88 -23.39
C ARG A 14 -10.42 6.74 -24.29
N LYS A 15 -9.47 5.88 -23.90
CA LYS A 15 -8.25 5.66 -24.68
C LYS A 15 -8.42 4.52 -25.67
N SER A 16 -7.80 4.65 -26.84
CA SER A 16 -7.76 3.58 -27.84
C SER A 16 -6.61 2.64 -27.50
N ILE A 17 -6.87 1.64 -26.66
CA ILE A 17 -5.93 0.63 -26.17
C ILE A 17 -6.63 -0.74 -26.19
N ASP A 18 -5.87 -1.83 -26.32
CA ASP A 18 -6.41 -3.18 -26.42
C ASP A 18 -6.78 -3.75 -25.04
N GLY A 19 -6.05 -3.36 -24.00
CA GLY A 19 -6.31 -3.79 -22.63
C GLY A 19 -5.52 -2.99 -21.60
N TYR A 20 -5.93 -3.11 -20.36
CA TYR A 20 -5.24 -2.50 -19.23
C TYR A 20 -5.41 -3.29 -17.95
N GLU A 21 -4.49 -3.08 -17.04
CA GLU A 21 -4.53 -3.57 -15.68
C GLU A 21 -4.12 -2.42 -14.72
N ILE A 22 -4.87 -2.28 -13.64
CA ILE A 22 -4.59 -1.28 -12.60
C ILE A 22 -4.19 -2.02 -11.33
N TYR A 23 -3.02 -1.75 -10.81
CA TYR A 23 -2.60 -2.14 -9.47
C TYR A 23 -2.67 -0.91 -8.56
N PHE A 24 -3.52 -0.96 -7.54
CA PHE A 24 -3.63 0.09 -6.53
C PHE A 24 -3.33 -0.49 -5.15
N ASN A 25 -2.40 0.14 -4.45
CA ASN A 25 -2.05 -0.22 -3.08
C ASN A 25 -2.20 0.99 -2.16
N GLN A 26 -2.82 0.76 -1.02
CA GLN A 26 -2.88 1.71 0.08
C GLN A 26 -2.38 1.01 1.34
N SER A 27 -1.40 1.59 2.02
CA SER A 27 -0.90 1.05 3.28
C SER A 27 -0.75 2.15 4.32
N SER A 28 -0.98 1.78 5.57
CA SER A 28 -0.68 2.61 6.74
C SER A 28 0.29 1.85 7.65
N HIS A 29 1.27 2.56 8.15
CA HIS A 29 2.27 2.05 9.08
C HIS A 29 2.17 2.82 10.38
N PHE A 30 2.26 2.12 11.48
CA PHE A 30 2.28 2.68 12.81
C PHE A 30 3.42 2.04 13.60
N ASP A 31 4.37 2.85 14.01
CA ASP A 31 5.58 2.41 14.69
C ASP A 31 5.74 3.13 16.02
N ILE A 32 6.02 2.36 17.07
CA ILE A 32 6.31 2.88 18.42
C ILE A 32 7.60 2.25 18.89
N GLU A 33 8.47 3.07 19.48
CA GLU A 33 9.64 2.62 20.21
C GLU A 33 9.57 3.08 21.67
N SER A 34 9.71 2.12 22.57
CA SER A 34 9.80 2.37 24.03
C SER A 34 11.21 2.07 24.52
N LYS A 35 11.70 2.95 25.38
CA LYS A 35 13.01 2.83 26.05
C LYS A 35 12.98 3.52 27.39
N ASP A 36 13.48 2.84 28.41
CA ASP A 36 13.49 3.30 29.79
C ASP A 36 12.10 3.75 30.31
N GLY A 37 11.04 3.02 29.85
CA GLY A 37 9.64 3.27 30.20
C GLY A 37 9.01 4.48 29.51
N LYS A 38 9.72 5.15 28.61
CA LYS A 38 9.26 6.31 27.85
C LYS A 38 9.12 5.97 26.37
N ILE A 39 8.24 6.68 25.68
CA ILE A 39 8.17 6.60 24.22
C ILE A 39 9.28 7.46 23.62
N GLU A 40 10.19 6.82 22.89
CA GLU A 40 11.30 7.47 22.21
C GLU A 40 10.89 7.89 20.79
N THR A 41 10.10 7.04 20.13
CA THR A 41 9.58 7.31 18.77
C THR A 41 8.12 6.89 18.68
N LEU A 42 7.31 7.72 18.03
CA LEU A 42 5.98 7.40 17.58
C LEU A 42 5.85 7.96 16.16
N GLN A 43 5.65 7.08 15.21
CA GLN A 43 5.57 7.44 13.80
C GLN A 43 4.35 6.82 13.15
N THR A 44 3.61 7.62 12.40
CA THR A 44 2.53 7.17 11.51
C THR A 44 2.84 7.62 10.10
N SER A 45 2.73 6.71 9.14
CA SER A 45 2.87 7.03 7.72
C SER A 45 1.82 6.30 6.89
N CYS A 46 1.36 6.98 5.84
CA CYS A 46 0.44 6.42 4.85
C CYS A 46 1.10 6.46 3.47
N TYR A 47 0.97 5.38 2.73
CA TYR A 47 1.48 5.25 1.38
C TYR A 47 0.33 4.90 0.44
N LEU A 48 0.34 5.56 -0.71
CA LEU A 48 -0.51 5.24 -1.84
C LEU A 48 0.40 4.91 -3.02
N GLY A 49 0.10 3.82 -3.71
CA GLY A 49 0.78 3.45 -4.95
C GLY A 49 -0.24 3.05 -6.01
N MET A 50 -0.03 3.49 -7.22
CA MET A 50 -0.83 3.09 -8.36
C MET A 50 0.08 2.81 -9.55
N ALA A 51 -0.14 1.68 -10.20
CA ALA A 51 0.58 1.29 -11.40
C ALA A 51 -0.42 0.91 -12.50
N PHE A 52 -0.03 1.18 -13.73
CA PHE A 52 -0.79 0.86 -14.93
C PHE A 52 0.06 -0.04 -15.83
N ARG A 53 -0.51 -1.15 -16.24
CA ARG A 53 -0.03 -1.94 -17.38
C ARG A 53 -1.01 -1.74 -18.52
N ILE A 54 -0.49 -1.38 -19.68
CA ILE A 54 -1.28 -1.10 -20.88
C ILE A 54 -0.84 -2.06 -21.97
N LEU A 55 -1.80 -2.75 -22.58
CA LEU A 55 -1.59 -3.51 -23.80
C LEU A 55 -2.12 -2.70 -24.98
N ASN A 56 -1.28 -2.49 -25.96
CA ASN A 56 -1.65 -1.78 -27.17
C ASN A 56 -0.86 -2.30 -28.39
N HIS A 57 -1.54 -2.88 -29.37
CA HIS A 57 -0.92 -3.49 -30.56
C HIS A 57 0.19 -4.51 -30.19
N GLN A 58 -0.17 -5.47 -29.33
CA GLN A 58 0.77 -6.51 -28.84
C GLN A 58 2.03 -5.96 -28.17
N ARG A 59 1.97 -4.75 -27.64
CA ARG A 59 3.06 -4.09 -26.93
C ARG A 59 2.61 -3.77 -25.52
N MET A 60 3.45 -4.13 -24.55
CA MET A 60 3.16 -3.88 -23.14
C MET A 60 3.87 -2.63 -22.66
N GLY A 61 3.12 -1.69 -22.12
CA GLY A 61 3.63 -0.50 -21.44
C GLY A 61 3.36 -0.53 -19.96
N PHE A 62 4.17 0.20 -19.23
CA PHE A 62 4.08 0.30 -17.76
C PHE A 62 4.42 1.70 -17.29
N SER A 63 3.66 2.15 -16.31
CA SER A 63 3.94 3.38 -15.57
C SER A 63 3.42 3.24 -14.14
N TYR A 64 4.00 3.96 -13.19
CA TYR A 64 3.52 3.96 -11.82
C TYR A 64 3.77 5.31 -11.14
N THR A 65 3.03 5.54 -10.07
CA THR A 65 3.26 6.66 -9.15
C THR A 65 3.07 6.22 -7.72
N THR A 66 3.76 6.90 -6.81
CA THR A 66 3.62 6.69 -5.38
C THR A 66 3.51 8.04 -4.68
N SER A 67 2.76 8.08 -3.60
CA SER A 67 2.69 9.23 -2.70
C SER A 67 2.78 8.77 -1.26
N SER A 68 3.58 9.47 -0.47
CA SER A 68 3.62 9.32 0.96
C SER A 68 3.10 10.61 1.60
N SER A 69 1.99 10.52 2.33
CA SER A 69 1.45 11.66 3.06
C SER A 69 0.64 11.17 4.24
N PRO A 70 0.74 11.80 5.40
CA PRO A 70 -0.13 11.50 6.53
C PRO A 70 -1.57 11.98 6.35
N SER A 71 -1.92 12.67 5.25
CA SER A 71 -3.20 13.34 5.08
C SER A 71 -3.96 12.96 3.80
N SER A 72 -5.25 13.28 3.77
CA SER A 72 -6.16 13.14 2.63
C SER A 72 -5.72 13.91 1.37
N SER A 73 -4.81 14.87 1.48
CA SER A 73 -4.24 15.61 0.35
C SER A 73 -3.46 14.71 -0.64
N ALA A 74 -2.96 13.56 -0.21
CA ALA A 74 -2.36 12.58 -1.11
C ALA A 74 -3.33 12.14 -2.23
N LYS A 75 -4.61 11.96 -1.92
CA LYS A 75 -5.61 11.55 -2.90
C LYS A 75 -5.88 12.61 -3.97
N GLN A 76 -5.87 13.89 -3.60
CA GLN A 76 -6.08 14.98 -4.56
C GLN A 76 -4.91 15.11 -5.54
N ASN A 77 -3.69 14.98 -5.07
CA ASN A 77 -2.51 15.01 -5.93
C ASN A 77 -2.51 13.83 -6.91
N PHE A 78 -2.89 12.63 -6.47
CA PHE A 78 -3.05 11.48 -7.34
C PHE A 78 -4.04 11.74 -8.47
N SER A 79 -5.22 12.29 -8.15
CA SER A 79 -6.26 12.57 -9.14
C SER A 79 -5.80 13.51 -10.24
N SER A 80 -4.98 14.51 -9.93
CA SER A 80 -4.47 15.48 -10.91
C SER A 80 -3.39 14.90 -11.83
N GLU A 81 -2.75 13.81 -11.44
CA GLU A 81 -1.66 13.21 -12.20
C GLU A 81 -2.08 11.99 -13.04
N LEU A 82 -3.28 11.46 -12.84
CA LEU A 82 -3.72 10.21 -13.45
C LEU A 82 -3.62 10.22 -14.99
N ASP A 83 -4.06 11.28 -15.65
CA ASP A 83 -3.97 11.38 -17.12
C ASP A 83 -2.52 11.25 -17.58
N ARG A 84 -1.60 11.97 -16.95
CA ARG A 84 -0.18 11.95 -17.30
C ARG A 84 0.41 10.54 -17.13
N ILE A 85 0.13 9.89 -16.01
CA ILE A 85 0.68 8.56 -15.71
C ILE A 85 0.13 7.51 -16.69
N ILE A 86 -1.15 7.60 -17.05
CA ILE A 86 -1.76 6.72 -18.05
C ILE A 86 -1.13 6.97 -19.43
N GLU A 87 -0.92 8.23 -19.84
CA GLU A 87 -0.23 8.56 -21.08
C GLU A 87 1.22 8.08 -21.09
N ASP A 88 1.92 8.16 -19.96
CA ASP A 88 3.28 7.63 -19.81
C ASP A 88 3.30 6.10 -20.03
N ALA A 89 2.28 5.36 -19.53
CA ALA A 89 2.16 3.93 -19.76
C ALA A 89 1.87 3.62 -21.26
N ILE A 90 1.00 4.39 -21.89
CA ILE A 90 0.70 4.25 -23.33
C ILE A 90 1.95 4.58 -24.17
N GLY A 91 2.66 5.65 -23.82
CA GLY A 91 3.92 6.01 -24.44
C GLY A 91 5.00 4.94 -24.29
N SER A 92 5.08 4.33 -23.10
CA SER A 92 5.96 3.20 -22.82
C SER A 92 5.66 2.00 -23.73
N ALA A 93 4.36 1.66 -23.93
CA ALA A 93 3.98 0.59 -24.83
C ALA A 93 4.46 0.83 -26.27
N LYS A 94 4.39 2.07 -26.76
CA LYS A 94 4.88 2.42 -28.12
C LYS A 94 6.38 2.24 -28.29
N ALA A 95 7.13 2.30 -27.21
CA ALA A 95 8.59 2.16 -27.20
C ALA A 95 9.08 0.71 -27.04
N THR A 96 8.18 -0.24 -26.73
CA THR A 96 8.53 -1.67 -26.59
C THR A 96 8.36 -2.41 -27.92
N SER A 97 8.95 -3.60 -28.03
CA SER A 97 8.76 -4.49 -29.16
C SER A 97 7.40 -5.17 -29.11
N GLU A 98 6.86 -5.50 -30.28
CA GLU A 98 5.68 -6.34 -30.36
C GLU A 98 6.00 -7.77 -29.90
N ASP A 99 5.11 -8.35 -29.11
CA ASP A 99 5.15 -9.74 -28.72
C ASP A 99 3.72 -10.31 -28.77
N PRO A 100 3.44 -11.22 -29.69
CA PRO A 100 2.09 -11.81 -29.82
C PRO A 100 1.67 -12.65 -28.60
N CYS A 101 2.61 -12.94 -27.69
CA CYS A 101 2.33 -13.64 -26.43
C CYS A 101 1.90 -12.70 -25.31
N PHE A 102 1.95 -11.38 -25.50
CA PHE A 102 1.45 -10.44 -24.50
C PHE A 102 -0.07 -10.47 -24.45
N ASP A 103 -0.59 -10.86 -23.32
CA ASP A 103 -2.01 -10.81 -22.97
C ASP A 103 -2.19 -10.64 -21.46
N PHE A 104 -3.38 -10.21 -21.08
CA PHE A 104 -3.77 -10.20 -19.67
C PHE A 104 -4.45 -11.52 -19.29
N ALA A 105 -4.34 -11.89 -18.03
CA ALA A 105 -5.08 -13.03 -17.52
C ALA A 105 -6.59 -12.84 -17.75
N PRO A 106 -7.30 -13.89 -18.15
CA PRO A 106 -8.75 -13.80 -18.36
C PRO A 106 -9.45 -13.44 -17.05
N VAL A 107 -10.47 -12.59 -17.15
CA VAL A 107 -11.28 -12.22 -16.00
C VAL A 107 -11.92 -13.46 -15.39
N LEU A 108 -11.69 -13.70 -14.13
CA LEU A 108 -12.30 -14.81 -13.40
C LEU A 108 -13.82 -14.66 -13.38
N LYS A 109 -14.54 -15.70 -13.79
CA LYS A 109 -16.00 -15.75 -13.75
C LYS A 109 -16.56 -15.95 -12.34
N THR A 110 -15.72 -16.36 -11.41
CA THR A 110 -16.09 -16.62 -10.02
C THR A 110 -15.23 -15.76 -9.09
N SER A 111 -15.83 -15.27 -8.02
CA SER A 111 -15.06 -14.59 -6.98
C SER A 111 -14.02 -15.56 -6.37
N PRO A 112 -12.79 -15.10 -6.11
CA PRO A 112 -11.83 -15.91 -5.38
C PRO A 112 -12.36 -16.25 -3.98
N PRO A 113 -11.92 -17.37 -3.39
CA PRO A 113 -12.33 -17.70 -2.03
C PRO A 113 -11.86 -16.61 -1.04
N PRO A 114 -12.65 -16.30 0.00
CA PRO A 114 -12.24 -15.36 1.01
C PRO A 114 -11.00 -15.90 1.75
N LEU A 115 -9.98 -15.08 1.86
CA LEU A 115 -8.77 -15.39 2.61
C LEU A 115 -8.79 -14.68 3.96
N PRO A 116 -8.60 -15.36 5.09
CA PRO A 116 -8.59 -14.75 6.42
C PRO A 116 -7.22 -14.09 6.70
N ILE A 117 -6.82 -13.14 5.84
CA ILE A 117 -5.53 -12.45 5.92
C ILE A 117 -5.63 -11.05 6.54
N PHE A 118 -6.84 -10.61 6.91
CA PHE A 118 -7.09 -9.30 7.49
C PHE A 118 -7.71 -9.44 8.87
N ASP A 119 -7.10 -8.80 9.87
CA ASP A 119 -7.61 -8.71 11.23
C ASP A 119 -8.26 -7.34 11.44
N GLU A 120 -9.59 -7.29 11.37
CA GLU A 120 -10.37 -6.07 11.60
C GLU A 120 -10.21 -5.49 13.01
N THR A 121 -9.73 -6.28 13.97
CA THR A 121 -9.57 -5.81 15.35
C THR A 121 -8.42 -4.81 15.47
N LEU A 122 -7.42 -4.88 14.58
CA LEU A 122 -6.28 -3.96 14.58
C LEU A 122 -6.73 -2.49 14.39
N GLU A 123 -7.69 -2.24 13.51
CA GLU A 123 -8.20 -0.88 13.26
C GLU A 123 -8.91 -0.28 14.50
N ARG A 124 -9.39 -1.14 15.40
CA ARG A 124 -10.13 -0.74 16.62
C ARG A 124 -9.22 -0.52 17.83
N ILE A 125 -7.96 -0.93 17.75
CA ILE A 125 -7.01 -0.75 18.86
C ILE A 125 -6.61 0.71 18.93
N SER A 126 -6.90 1.36 20.06
CA SER A 126 -6.53 2.75 20.28
C SER A 126 -5.00 2.94 20.33
N GLU A 127 -4.52 4.10 19.90
CA GLU A 127 -3.10 4.48 19.98
C GLU A 127 -2.55 4.30 21.40
N LYS A 128 -3.32 4.71 22.41
CA LYS A 128 -2.95 4.52 23.83
C LYS A 128 -2.72 3.04 24.16
N ALA A 129 -3.56 2.13 23.66
CA ALA A 129 -3.39 0.70 23.90
C ALA A 129 -2.14 0.14 23.20
N LYS A 130 -1.82 0.63 21.98
CA LYS A 130 -0.61 0.27 21.24
C LYS A 130 0.65 0.75 21.97
N ILE A 131 0.64 1.98 22.48
CA ILE A 131 1.70 2.55 23.31
C ILE A 131 1.93 1.68 24.55
N GLU A 132 0.85 1.29 25.23
CA GLU A 132 0.97 0.47 26.44
C GLU A 132 1.52 -0.93 26.12
N LYS A 133 1.19 -1.54 24.99
CA LYS A 133 1.80 -2.79 24.52
C LYS A 133 3.33 -2.70 24.39
N ALA A 134 3.85 -1.62 23.79
CA ALA A 134 5.29 -1.42 23.66
C ALA A 134 5.97 -1.30 25.04
N LYS A 135 5.36 -0.56 25.97
CA LYS A 135 5.86 -0.44 27.34
C LYS A 135 5.78 -1.74 28.15
N ILE A 136 4.71 -2.52 27.97
CA ILE A 136 4.58 -3.83 28.58
C ILE A 136 5.69 -4.76 28.08
N LEU A 137 5.95 -4.78 26.77
CA LEU A 137 7.01 -5.59 26.18
C LEU A 137 8.36 -5.26 26.81
N GLU A 138 8.69 -3.98 26.95
CA GLU A 138 9.94 -3.53 27.59
C GLU A 138 10.03 -4.00 29.06
N ARG A 139 8.95 -3.79 29.84
CA ARG A 139 8.88 -4.22 31.24
C ARG A 139 9.03 -5.73 31.38
N SER A 140 8.32 -6.49 30.54
CA SER A 140 8.37 -7.96 30.53
C SER A 140 9.76 -8.47 30.21
N ALA A 141 10.41 -7.91 29.17
CA ALA A 141 11.79 -8.27 28.84
C ALA A 141 12.77 -8.04 30.01
N ARG A 142 12.61 -6.93 30.73
CA ARG A 142 13.44 -6.61 31.90
C ARG A 142 13.16 -7.55 33.08
N SER A 143 11.92 -7.98 33.28
CA SER A 143 11.49 -8.82 34.38
C SER A 143 11.89 -10.28 34.26
N VAL A 144 12.30 -10.76 33.08
CA VAL A 144 12.75 -12.15 32.88
C VAL A 144 13.94 -12.52 33.81
N ASP A 145 14.91 -11.61 33.93
CA ASP A 145 16.03 -11.78 34.82
C ASP A 145 16.57 -10.37 35.19
N SER A 146 16.00 -9.78 36.20
CA SER A 146 16.35 -8.41 36.62
C SER A 146 17.78 -8.25 37.19
N GLU A 147 18.43 -9.36 37.54
CA GLU A 147 19.81 -9.33 37.97
C GLU A 147 20.78 -9.26 36.78
N LYS A 148 20.46 -9.95 35.68
CA LYS A 148 21.29 -9.98 34.48
C LYS A 148 20.87 -8.92 33.45
N ILE A 149 19.58 -8.69 33.29
CA ILE A 149 19.04 -7.73 32.31
C ILE A 149 18.90 -6.36 32.98
N LYS A 150 19.95 -5.58 32.99
CA LYS A 150 19.94 -4.23 33.58
C LYS A 150 19.25 -3.19 32.67
N LYS A 151 19.26 -3.41 31.35
CA LYS A 151 18.71 -2.46 30.41
C LYS A 151 18.15 -3.18 29.17
N VAL A 152 16.96 -2.77 28.75
CA VAL A 152 16.40 -3.10 27.44
C VAL A 152 16.72 -1.93 26.51
N ARG A 153 17.47 -2.20 25.46
CA ARG A 153 17.90 -1.16 24.52
C ARG A 153 16.72 -0.48 23.83
N LYS A 154 15.71 -1.31 23.47
CA LYS A 154 14.56 -0.86 22.71
C LYS A 154 13.49 -1.96 22.75
N ALA A 155 12.25 -1.58 22.89
CA ALA A 155 11.09 -2.41 22.61
C ALA A 155 10.23 -1.68 21.58
N SER A 156 9.78 -2.39 20.55
CA SER A 156 8.98 -1.78 19.49
C SER A 156 7.65 -2.51 19.28
N TYR A 157 6.64 -1.73 18.97
CA TYR A 157 5.37 -2.19 18.42
C TYR A 157 5.26 -1.64 16.99
N GLN A 158 5.01 -2.53 16.05
CA GLN A 158 4.83 -2.17 14.65
C GLN A 158 3.53 -2.76 14.14
N GLU A 159 2.83 -1.99 13.32
CA GLU A 159 1.59 -2.39 12.68
C GLU A 159 1.59 -1.88 11.25
N VAL A 160 1.20 -2.76 10.34
CA VAL A 160 1.02 -2.41 8.93
C VAL A 160 -0.35 -2.90 8.50
N LEU A 161 -1.16 -1.99 7.99
CA LEU A 161 -2.42 -2.30 7.32
C LEU A 161 -2.23 -1.99 5.84
N SER A 162 -2.47 -2.98 4.99
CA SER A 162 -2.33 -2.82 3.53
C SER A 162 -3.57 -3.34 2.82
N ARG A 163 -4.01 -2.57 1.84
CA ARG A 163 -5.10 -2.96 0.94
C ARG A 163 -4.63 -2.83 -0.50
N THR A 164 -4.68 -3.94 -1.22
CA THR A 164 -4.36 -3.98 -2.65
C THR A 164 -5.62 -4.23 -3.45
N THR A 165 -5.77 -3.53 -4.55
CA THR A 165 -6.84 -3.74 -5.54
C THR A 165 -6.18 -3.92 -6.90
N LEU A 166 -6.55 -5.00 -7.59
CA LEU A 166 -6.16 -5.30 -8.96
C LEU A 166 -7.42 -5.30 -9.83
N ILE A 167 -7.37 -4.63 -10.95
CA ILE A 167 -8.47 -4.51 -11.92
C ILE A 167 -7.94 -4.80 -13.31
#